data_90c86dcc79d2d757792b71dc760a3ee9
#
_entry.id   90c86dcc79d2d757792b71dc760a3ee9
#
_cell.length_a   1.000
_cell.length_b   1.000
_cell.length_c   1.000
_cell.angle_alpha   90.00
_cell.angle_beta   90.00
_cell.angle_gamma   90.00
#
_symmetry.space_group_name_H-M   'P 1'
#
loop_
_entity.id
_entity.type
_entity.pdbx_description
1 polymer ?
#
loop_
_entity_poly.entity_id
_entity_poly.type
_entity_poly.pdbx_seq_one_letter_code
_entity_poly.pdbx_strand_id
1 'polypeptide(L)'
;MYDINDFVSVPTESKTTNDLVERFKKRRKELKLSRKDLSTRSGVSYASIRRFESNGEISLTSLIKLANAIDCLNDFDALFKNAKISSLKELWWK
;
A
#
# COMPACT_ATOMS: atom_id res chain seq x y z
N MET A 1 -27.13 0.18 18.54
CA MET A 1 -26.28 1.30 18.80
C MET A 1 -25.07 1.30 17.87
N TYR A 2 -24.67 2.46 17.49
CA TYR A 2 -23.55 2.59 16.60
C TYR A 2 -22.25 2.33 17.32
N ASP A 3 -21.52 1.34 16.87
CA ASP A 3 -20.24 1.01 17.45
C ASP A 3 -19.21 1.95 16.87
N ILE A 4 -18.26 2.37 17.70
CA ILE A 4 -17.18 3.21 17.19
C ILE A 4 -16.37 2.49 16.13
N ASN A 5 -16.34 1.17 16.17
CA ASN A 5 -15.68 0.37 15.17
C ASN A 5 -16.30 0.52 13.79
N ASP A 6 -17.59 0.85 13.74
CA ASP A 6 -18.23 1.09 12.45
C ASP A 6 -17.66 2.30 11.76
N PHE A 7 -17.26 3.30 12.54
CA PHE A 7 -16.63 4.49 11.97
C PHE A 7 -15.21 4.19 11.49
N VAL A 8 -14.44 3.44 12.28
CA VAL A 8 -13.07 3.17 11.92
C VAL A 8 -12.99 2.19 10.75
N SER A 9 -14.09 1.53 10.41
CA SER A 9 -14.10 0.67 9.24
C SER A 9 -14.25 1.46 7.95
N VAL A 10 -14.65 2.73 8.04
CA VAL A 10 -14.77 3.59 6.86
C VAL A 10 -13.37 3.96 6.37
N PRO A 11 -13.08 3.72 5.09
CA PRO A 11 -11.74 4.03 4.58
C PRO A 11 -11.42 5.51 4.68
N THR A 12 -10.22 5.81 5.15
CA THR A 12 -9.64 7.15 5.11
C THR A 12 -8.27 7.00 4.47
N GLU A 13 -7.75 8.10 3.97
CA GLU A 13 -6.41 8.09 3.37
C GLU A 13 -5.38 7.57 4.37
N SER A 14 -5.45 8.07 5.58
CA SER A 14 -4.51 7.70 6.62
C SER A 14 -4.61 6.22 6.98
N LYS A 15 -5.83 5.73 7.16
CA LYS A 15 -6.03 4.32 7.50
C LYS A 15 -5.57 3.43 6.36
N THR A 16 -5.90 3.79 5.14
CA THR A 16 -5.50 3.02 3.98
C THR A 16 -3.99 2.92 3.87
N THR A 17 -3.30 4.04 4.07
CA THR A 17 -1.84 4.07 4.05
C THR A 17 -1.26 3.18 5.14
N ASN A 18 -1.76 3.32 6.36
CA ASN A 18 -1.24 2.54 7.48
C ASN A 18 -1.47 1.05 7.29
N ASP A 19 -2.64 0.68 6.81
CA ASP A 19 -2.95 -0.72 6.57
C ASP A 19 -2.05 -1.31 5.49
N LEU A 20 -1.78 -0.53 4.44
CA LEU A 20 -0.90 -0.97 3.37
C LEU A 20 0.52 -1.20 3.90
N VAL A 21 1.01 -0.25 4.69
CA VAL A 21 2.36 -0.35 5.26
C VAL A 21 2.46 -1.60 6.14
N GLU A 22 1.45 -1.84 6.97
CA GLU A 22 1.47 -3.00 7.85
C GLU A 22 1.44 -4.32 7.09
N ARG A 23 0.65 -4.38 6.02
CA ARG A 23 0.64 -5.57 5.17
C ARG A 23 1.98 -5.79 4.49
N PHE A 24 2.60 -4.70 4.05
CA PHE A 24 3.92 -4.77 3.43
C PHE A 24 4.97 -5.29 4.42
N LYS A 25 4.98 -4.74 5.62
CA LYS A 25 5.92 -5.17 6.66
C LYS A 25 5.74 -6.65 6.98
N LYS A 26 4.49 -7.07 7.08
CA LYS A 26 4.18 -8.46 7.38
C LYS A 26 4.72 -9.38 6.28
N ARG A 27 4.49 -9.03 5.02
CA ARG A 27 4.98 -9.83 3.91
C ARG A 27 6.49 -9.90 3.90
N ARG A 28 7.15 -8.76 4.13
CA ARG A 28 8.61 -8.74 4.18
C ARG A 28 9.13 -9.70 5.25
N LYS A 29 8.51 -9.66 6.42
CA LYS A 29 8.93 -10.51 7.54
C LYS A 29 8.64 -11.99 7.28
N GLU A 30 7.53 -12.28 6.64
CA GLU A 30 7.21 -13.66 6.26
C GLU A 30 8.27 -14.23 5.35
N LEU A 31 8.81 -13.41 4.47
CA LEU A 31 9.88 -13.82 3.57
C LEU A 31 11.26 -13.78 4.22
N LYS A 32 11.31 -13.41 5.50
CA LYS A 32 12.55 -13.35 6.29
C LYS A 32 13.57 -12.40 5.67
N LEU A 33 13.10 -11.31 5.09
CA LEU A 33 13.96 -10.31 4.51
C LEU A 33 14.13 -9.14 5.48
N SER A 34 15.37 -8.79 5.76
CA SER A 34 15.65 -7.54 6.47
C SER A 34 15.42 -6.38 5.51
N ARG A 35 15.32 -5.17 6.06
CA ARG A 35 15.24 -3.99 5.20
C ARG A 35 16.47 -3.87 4.31
N LYS A 36 17.60 -4.28 4.83
CA LYS A 36 18.86 -4.26 4.08
C LYS A 36 18.81 -5.24 2.91
N ASP A 37 18.33 -6.46 3.16
CA ASP A 37 18.16 -7.45 2.12
C ASP A 37 17.21 -6.95 1.04
N LEU A 38 16.12 -6.34 1.47
CA LEU A 38 15.14 -5.80 0.54
C LEU A 38 15.71 -4.68 -0.28
N SER A 39 16.52 -3.82 0.33
CA SER A 39 17.20 -2.74 -0.40
C SER A 39 18.08 -3.32 -1.51
N THR A 40 18.84 -4.33 -1.19
CA THR A 40 19.71 -4.98 -2.16
C THR A 40 18.91 -5.59 -3.31
N ARG A 41 17.82 -6.27 -3.00
CA ARG A 41 17.00 -6.94 -4.02
C ARG A 41 16.24 -5.96 -4.89
N SER A 42 15.71 -4.91 -4.28
CA SER A 42 14.80 -4.02 -4.99
C SER A 42 15.50 -2.87 -5.71
N GLY A 43 16.68 -2.52 -5.25
CA GLY A 43 17.36 -1.32 -5.73
C GLY A 43 16.81 -0.05 -5.08
N VAL A 44 15.92 -0.16 -4.11
CA VAL A 44 15.40 0.98 -3.37
C VAL A 44 16.29 1.19 -2.14
N SER A 45 16.64 2.43 -1.84
CA SER A 45 17.55 2.72 -0.74
C SER A 45 16.96 2.29 0.59
N TYR A 46 17.84 1.91 1.51
CA TYR A 46 17.46 1.55 2.86
C TYR A 46 16.68 2.69 3.53
N ALA A 47 17.11 3.92 3.33
CA ALA A 47 16.44 5.08 3.92
C ALA A 47 15.01 5.22 3.41
N SER A 48 14.80 4.98 2.11
CA SER A 48 13.46 5.04 1.53
C SER A 48 12.56 3.96 2.09
N ILE A 49 13.10 2.76 2.28
CA ILE A 49 12.32 1.66 2.87
C ILE A 49 11.93 2.00 4.30
N ARG A 50 12.88 2.53 5.08
CA ARG A 50 12.60 2.93 6.45
C ARG A 50 11.53 4.00 6.52
N ARG A 51 11.61 5.01 5.65
CA ARG A 51 10.62 6.08 5.63
C ARG A 51 9.24 5.53 5.27
N PHE A 52 9.17 4.67 4.27
CA PHE A 52 7.91 4.06 3.89
C PHE A 52 7.29 3.29 5.05
N GLU A 53 8.08 2.48 5.73
CA GLU A 53 7.57 1.67 6.83
C GLU A 53 7.22 2.50 8.07
N SER A 54 7.78 3.70 8.19
CA SER A 54 7.48 4.60 9.31
C SER A 54 6.26 5.46 9.06
N ASN A 55 6.15 6.07 7.88
CA ASN A 55 5.10 7.07 7.64
C ASN A 55 4.37 6.91 6.32
N GLY A 56 4.65 5.86 5.57
CA GLY A 56 3.93 5.60 4.33
C GLY A 56 4.38 6.40 3.13
N GLU A 57 5.45 7.17 3.25
CA GLU A 57 5.90 8.02 2.14
C GLU A 57 6.90 7.29 1.27
N ILE A 58 6.57 7.21 -0.01
CA ILE A 58 7.43 6.56 -1.00
C ILE A 58 6.94 6.98 -2.38
N SER A 59 7.84 7.00 -3.34
CA SER A 59 7.42 7.20 -4.72
C SER A 59 6.74 5.94 -5.24
N LEU A 60 5.83 6.11 -6.19
CA LEU A 60 5.16 4.96 -6.79
C LEU A 60 6.17 4.02 -7.45
N THR A 61 7.15 4.60 -8.14
CA THR A 61 8.18 3.79 -8.79
C THR A 61 8.91 2.91 -7.79
N SER A 62 9.30 3.49 -6.66
CA SER A 62 9.99 2.72 -5.62
C SER A 62 9.08 1.67 -5.00
N LEU A 63 7.81 2.01 -4.76
CA LEU A 63 6.88 1.05 -4.21
C LEU A 63 6.70 -0.16 -5.12
N ILE A 64 6.63 0.08 -6.42
CA ILE A 64 6.50 -1.00 -7.40
C ILE A 64 7.76 -1.87 -7.38
N LYS A 65 8.93 -1.26 -7.27
CA LYS A 65 10.17 -2.04 -7.15
C LYS A 65 10.17 -2.90 -5.89
N LEU A 66 9.69 -2.37 -4.78
CA LEU A 66 9.58 -3.15 -3.56
C LEU A 66 8.60 -4.30 -3.72
N ALA A 67 7.46 -4.04 -4.33
CA ALA A 67 6.45 -5.08 -4.56
C ALA A 67 7.01 -6.22 -5.43
N ASN A 68 7.77 -5.86 -6.45
CA ASN A 68 8.40 -6.87 -7.30
C ASN A 68 9.38 -7.72 -6.50
N ALA A 69 10.14 -7.08 -5.62
CA ALA A 69 11.14 -7.78 -4.82
C ALA A 69 10.55 -8.77 -3.83
N ILE A 70 9.30 -8.55 -3.41
CA ILE A 70 8.61 -9.46 -2.49
C ILE A 70 7.51 -10.25 -3.19
N ASP A 71 7.57 -10.30 -4.52
CA ASP A 71 6.69 -11.12 -5.36
C ASP A 71 5.21 -10.76 -5.21
N CYS A 72 4.93 -9.47 -5.09
CA CYS A 72 3.57 -8.95 -4.96
C CYS A 72 3.20 -7.99 -6.09
N LEU A 73 3.90 -8.06 -7.21
CA LEU A 73 3.67 -7.11 -8.29
C LEU A 73 2.25 -7.20 -8.83
N ASN A 74 1.70 -8.41 -8.88
CA ASN A 74 0.35 -8.61 -9.38
C ASN A 74 -0.72 -7.91 -8.58
N ASP A 75 -0.45 -7.58 -7.32
CA ASP A 75 -1.42 -6.90 -6.48
C ASP A 75 -1.78 -5.53 -7.05
N PHE A 76 -0.89 -4.92 -7.80
CA PHE A 76 -1.14 -3.62 -8.40
C PHE A 76 -2.09 -3.68 -9.58
N ASP A 77 -2.27 -4.85 -10.17
CA ASP A 77 -3.16 -5.00 -11.32
C ASP A 77 -4.62 -4.74 -10.97
N ALA A 78 -4.98 -4.93 -9.71
CA ALA A 78 -6.35 -4.72 -9.26
C ALA A 78 -6.63 -3.28 -8.87
N LEU A 79 -5.59 -2.47 -8.72
CA LEU A 79 -5.75 -1.10 -8.26
C LEU A 79 -6.53 -0.29 -9.29
N PHE A 80 -7.59 0.40 -8.85
CA PHE A 80 -8.47 1.21 -9.70
C PHE A 80 -9.20 0.40 -10.78
N LYS A 81 -9.21 -0.92 -10.65
CA LYS A 81 -9.81 -1.77 -11.67
C LYS A 81 -11.30 -1.88 -11.54
N ASN A 82 -11.81 -1.71 -10.34
CA ASN A 82 -13.25 -1.81 -10.11
C ASN A 82 -13.97 -0.65 -10.78
N ALA A 83 -14.90 -1.00 -11.66
CA ALA A 83 -15.65 0.03 -12.38
C ALA A 83 -16.66 0.67 -11.45
N LYS A 84 -16.50 1.97 -11.27
CA LYS A 84 -17.46 2.79 -10.52
C LYS A 84 -17.98 3.92 -11.38
N ILE A 85 -18.03 3.67 -12.66
CA ILE A 85 -18.32 4.71 -13.64
C ILE A 85 -19.71 5.26 -13.47
N SER A 86 -20.71 4.41 -13.19
CA SER A 86 -22.07 4.90 -13.01
C SER A 86 -22.17 5.88 -11.85
N SER A 87 -21.54 5.54 -10.72
CA SER A 87 -21.53 6.45 -9.56
C SER A 87 -20.85 7.76 -9.88
N LEU A 88 -19.73 7.69 -10.59
CA LEU A 88 -19.00 8.89 -10.96
C LEU A 88 -19.79 9.76 -11.92
N LYS A 89 -20.49 9.13 -12.85
CA LYS A 89 -21.33 9.89 -13.77
C LYS A 89 -22.41 10.65 -13.03
N GLU A 90 -23.02 10.02 -12.06
CA GLU A 90 -24.04 10.70 -11.28
C GLU A 90 -23.49 11.87 -10.50
N LEU A 91 -22.26 11.76 -10.04
CA LEU A 91 -21.62 12.82 -9.27
C LEU A 91 -21.09 13.95 -10.14
N TRP A 92 -20.51 13.62 -11.26
CA TRP A 92 -19.76 14.58 -12.05
C TRP A 92 -20.47 15.11 -13.28
N TRP A 93 -21.43 14.38 -13.78
CA TRP A 93 -22.13 14.75 -15.00
C TRP A 93 -23.52 15.27 -14.73
N LYS A 94 -23.61 16.31 -13.99
CA LYS A 94 -24.88 16.93 -13.64
C LYS A 94 -25.42 17.79 -14.74
#